data_7d8a51bf8f1b264a6bc2db8b725f57ab
#
_entry.id   7d8a51bf8f1b264a6bc2db8b725f57ab
#
_cell.length_a   1.000
_cell.length_b   1.000
_cell.length_c   1.000
_cell.angle_alpha   90.00
_cell.angle_beta   90.00
_cell.angle_gamma   90.00
#
_symmetry.space_group_name_H-M   'P 1'
#
loop_
_entity.id
_entity.type
_entity.pdbx_description
1 polymer ?
#
loop_
_entity_poly.entity_id
_entity_poly.type
_entity_poly.pdbx_seq_one_letter_code
_entity_poly.pdbx_strand_id
1 'polypeptide(L)'
;MIDAINQARLQARRAMELLYEHTCTVIEYRKVKNPVTKITEMKEIAVLENQPCKLSFFTSKAANQTESANQVTQVIKLFVAPEIIIKEGSKLVITHNGKVSEYKNSGVPSIFPTHQEIVLELFKGWS
;
A
#
# COMPACT_ATOMS: atom_id res chain seq x y z
N MET A 1 22.03 26.17 -0.18
CA MET A 1 22.24 24.78 0.27
C MET A 1 20.95 24.01 0.45
N ILE A 2 19.95 24.58 1.14
CA ILE A 2 18.63 23.95 1.30
C ILE A 2 17.96 23.70 -0.05
N ASP A 3 18.08 24.66 -0.98
CA ASP A 3 17.48 24.52 -2.30
C ASP A 3 18.12 23.39 -3.12
N ALA A 4 19.42 23.21 -3.01
CA ALA A 4 20.11 22.11 -3.70
C ALA A 4 19.67 20.75 -3.17
N ILE A 5 19.49 20.63 -1.84
CA ILE A 5 19.02 19.40 -1.22
C ILE A 5 17.58 19.12 -1.63
N ASN A 6 16.71 20.14 -1.64
CA ASN A 6 15.33 20.00 -2.04
C ASN A 6 15.20 19.62 -3.52
N GLN A 7 16.04 20.19 -4.38
CA GLN A 7 16.06 19.83 -5.79
C GLN A 7 16.52 18.38 -5.99
N ALA A 8 17.54 17.96 -5.24
CA ALA A 8 18.00 16.57 -5.31
C ALA A 8 16.92 15.59 -4.89
N ARG A 9 16.18 15.92 -3.82
CA ARG A 9 15.05 15.11 -3.35
C ARG A 9 13.93 15.05 -4.39
N LEU A 10 13.63 16.17 -5.02
CA LEU A 10 12.60 16.24 -6.04
C LEU A 10 12.96 15.37 -7.26
N GLN A 11 14.22 15.42 -7.68
CA GLN A 11 14.71 14.58 -8.78
C GLN A 11 14.68 13.10 -8.40
N ALA A 12 15.09 12.77 -7.18
CA ALA A 12 15.04 11.40 -6.69
C ALA A 12 13.61 10.89 -6.63
N ARG A 13 12.68 11.73 -6.20
CA ARG A 13 11.26 11.40 -6.16
C ARG A 13 10.71 11.14 -7.57
N ARG A 14 11.05 11.99 -8.53
CA ARG A 14 10.61 11.81 -9.92
C ARG A 14 11.14 10.51 -10.51
N ALA A 15 12.39 10.18 -10.22
CA ALA A 15 12.97 8.92 -10.66
C ALA A 15 12.24 7.73 -10.05
N MET A 16 11.89 7.81 -8.77
CA MET A 16 11.13 6.77 -8.09
C MET A 16 9.74 6.62 -8.73
N GLU A 17 9.07 7.73 -9.00
CA GLU A 17 7.72 7.72 -9.57
C GLU A 17 7.67 7.15 -10.99
N LEU A 18 8.77 7.22 -11.74
CA LEU A 18 8.86 6.58 -13.04
C LEU A 18 8.77 5.05 -12.95
N LEU A 19 9.03 4.48 -11.78
CA LEU A 19 8.90 3.05 -11.54
C LEU A 19 7.48 2.65 -11.17
N TYR A 20 6.58 3.61 -10.96
CA TYR A 20 5.20 3.34 -10.57
C TYR A 20 4.35 2.96 -11.79
N GLU A 21 4.46 1.71 -12.19
CA GLU A 21 3.75 1.16 -13.35
C GLU A 21 2.45 0.46 -12.98
N HIS A 22 2.11 0.42 -11.70
CA HIS A 22 0.89 -0.18 -11.21
C HIS A 22 -0.07 0.88 -10.71
N THR A 23 -1.33 0.52 -10.51
CA THR A 23 -2.33 1.41 -9.92
C THR A 23 -2.98 0.77 -8.71
N CYS A 24 -3.36 1.62 -7.76
CA CYS A 24 -3.95 1.19 -6.50
C CYS A 24 -5.23 1.97 -6.24
N THR A 25 -6.29 1.26 -5.86
CA THR A 25 -7.52 1.85 -5.34
C THR A 25 -7.62 1.47 -3.89
N VAL A 26 -7.77 2.47 -3.02
CA VAL A 26 -7.85 2.27 -1.57
C VAL A 26 -9.30 2.31 -1.14
N ILE A 27 -9.71 1.27 -0.45
CA ILE A 27 -11.09 1.09 0.01
C ILE A 27 -11.10 0.99 1.53
N GLU A 28 -11.95 1.79 2.16
CA GLU A 28 -12.19 1.74 3.60
C GLU A 28 -13.56 1.16 3.87
N TYR A 29 -13.68 0.41 4.94
CA TYR A 29 -14.94 -0.17 5.38
C TYR A 29 -15.52 0.72 6.46
N ARG A 30 -16.59 1.43 6.14
CA ARG A 30 -17.15 2.48 6.99
C ARG A 30 -18.62 2.26 7.27
N LYS A 31 -19.07 2.78 8.42
CA LYS A 31 -20.48 2.87 8.73
C LYS A 31 -21.11 3.99 7.89
N VAL A 32 -22.16 3.66 7.17
CA VAL A 32 -22.90 4.62 6.36
C VAL A 32 -24.36 4.55 6.76
N LYS A 33 -24.91 5.70 7.12
CA LYS A 33 -26.33 5.81 7.46
C LYS A 33 -27.13 6.10 6.19
N ASN A 34 -28.11 5.25 5.89
CA ASN A 34 -29.01 5.49 4.78
C ASN A 34 -29.95 6.66 5.13
N PRO A 35 -29.98 7.74 4.34
CA PRO A 35 -30.79 8.91 4.67
C PRO A 35 -32.31 8.65 4.56
N VAL A 36 -32.72 7.63 3.81
CA VAL A 36 -34.13 7.29 3.63
C VAL A 36 -34.60 6.34 4.73
N THR A 37 -33.90 5.22 4.93
CA THR A 37 -34.30 4.20 5.91
C THR A 37 -33.77 4.47 7.31
N LYS A 38 -32.76 5.36 7.44
CA LYS A 38 -32.04 5.67 8.68
C LYS A 38 -31.34 4.47 9.30
N ILE A 39 -31.15 3.41 8.53
CA ILE A 39 -30.39 2.22 8.95
C ILE A 39 -28.90 2.48 8.68
N THR A 40 -28.07 2.15 9.66
CA THR A 40 -26.61 2.23 9.52
C THR A 40 -26.09 0.88 9.06
N GLU A 41 -25.35 0.90 7.94
CA GLU A 41 -24.74 -0.30 7.38
C GLU A 41 -23.25 -0.07 7.18
N MET A 42 -22.48 -1.16 7.22
CA MET A 42 -21.08 -1.13 6.85
C MET A 42 -20.97 -1.24 5.34
N LYS A 43 -20.24 -0.32 4.74
CA LYS A 43 -20.04 -0.29 3.28
C LYS A 43 -18.60 -0.05 2.91
N GLU A 44 -18.22 -0.60 1.77
CA GLU A 44 -16.92 -0.31 1.16
C GLU A 44 -16.98 1.05 0.46
N ILE A 45 -16.03 1.93 0.80
CA ILE A 45 -15.95 3.25 0.20
C ILE A 45 -14.55 3.42 -0.38
N ALA A 46 -14.50 3.68 -1.69
CA ALA A 46 -13.24 4.00 -2.35
C ALA A 46 -12.84 5.42 -1.97
N VAL A 47 -11.76 5.56 -1.20
CA VAL A 47 -11.26 6.86 -0.76
C VAL A 47 -10.17 7.40 -1.66
N LEU A 48 -9.59 6.56 -2.49
CA LEU A 48 -8.54 6.92 -3.44
C LEU A 48 -8.60 5.94 -4.60
N GLU A 49 -8.65 6.47 -5.83
CA GLU A 49 -8.77 5.63 -7.01
C GLU A 49 -7.59 5.84 -7.97
N ASN A 50 -7.16 4.76 -8.60
CA ASN A 50 -6.14 4.78 -9.65
C ASN A 50 -4.87 5.53 -9.29
N GLN A 51 -4.43 5.37 -8.04
CA GLN A 51 -3.20 5.99 -7.55
C GLN A 51 -2.00 5.25 -8.13
N PRO A 52 -1.08 5.94 -8.81
CA PRO A 52 0.15 5.30 -9.27
C PRO A 52 0.96 4.74 -8.11
N CYS A 53 1.46 3.53 -8.27
CA CYS A 53 2.20 2.83 -7.23
C CYS A 53 3.08 1.74 -7.82
N LYS A 54 3.89 1.14 -6.96
CA LYS A 54 4.71 -0.03 -7.33
C LYS A 54 4.52 -1.11 -6.28
N LEU A 55 4.06 -2.26 -6.74
CA LEU A 55 3.96 -3.45 -5.90
C LEU A 55 5.25 -4.25 -6.03
N SER A 56 5.87 -4.58 -4.92
CA SER A 56 7.13 -5.34 -4.90
C SER A 56 7.05 -6.51 -3.96
N PHE A 57 7.68 -7.60 -4.39
CA PHE A 57 7.74 -8.84 -3.62
C PHE A 57 9.19 -9.06 -3.21
N PHE A 58 9.41 -9.17 -1.90
CA PHE A 58 10.72 -9.42 -1.34
C PHE A 58 10.72 -10.79 -0.67
N THR A 59 11.80 -11.50 -0.88
CA THR A 59 11.99 -12.81 -0.26
C THR A 59 13.12 -12.70 0.74
N SER A 60 12.86 -13.08 2.00
CA SER A 60 13.90 -13.09 3.01
C SER A 60 13.92 -14.42 3.72
N LYS A 61 15.13 -14.84 4.11
CA LYS A 61 15.29 -16.02 4.95
C LYS A 61 15.13 -15.59 6.41
N ALA A 62 14.51 -16.44 7.20
CA ALA A 62 14.39 -16.19 8.64
C ALA A 62 15.79 -16.09 9.27
N ALA A 63 15.98 -15.07 10.14
CA ALA A 63 17.28 -14.83 10.78
C ALA A 63 17.70 -15.99 11.69
N ASN A 64 16.74 -16.70 12.26
CA ASN A 64 17.00 -17.85 13.14
C ASN A 64 16.66 -19.15 12.39
N GLN A 65 17.58 -19.58 11.56
CA GLN A 65 17.37 -20.83 10.86
C GLN A 65 17.69 -21.99 11.78
N THR A 66 16.64 -22.66 12.20
CA THR A 66 16.74 -23.98 12.82
C THR A 66 16.78 -25.04 11.73
N GLU A 67 16.69 -26.30 12.09
CA GLU A 67 16.77 -27.42 11.14
C GLU A 67 15.69 -27.39 10.06
N SER A 68 14.61 -26.66 10.24
CA SER A 68 13.62 -26.38 9.20
C SER A 68 14.02 -25.19 8.37
N ALA A 69 15.27 -25.08 8.05
CA ALA A 69 16.02 -23.92 7.61
C ALA A 69 15.66 -23.38 6.23
N ASN A 70 14.67 -23.93 5.56
CA ASN A 70 14.28 -23.50 4.22
C ASN A 70 13.01 -22.65 4.23
N GLN A 71 12.64 -22.10 5.40
CA GLN A 71 11.52 -21.19 5.47
C GLN A 71 11.90 -19.84 4.87
N VAL A 72 11.35 -19.59 3.71
CA VAL A 72 11.51 -18.33 3.00
C VAL A 72 10.25 -17.52 3.25
N THR A 73 10.41 -16.34 3.82
CA THR A 73 9.29 -15.44 4.05
C THR A 73 9.19 -14.45 2.91
N GLN A 74 8.05 -14.42 2.25
CA GLN A 74 7.76 -13.41 1.24
C GLN A 74 7.12 -12.20 1.91
N VAL A 75 7.70 -11.04 1.65
CA VAL A 75 7.16 -9.76 2.13
C VAL A 75 6.67 -8.98 0.92
N ILE A 76 5.44 -8.50 1.00
CA ILE A 76 4.81 -7.72 -0.05
C ILE A 76 4.82 -6.27 0.39
N LYS A 77 5.39 -5.39 -0.42
CA LYS A 77 5.46 -3.95 -0.13
C LYS A 77 4.87 -3.14 -1.25
N LEU A 78 4.19 -2.08 -0.89
CA LEU A 78 3.68 -1.09 -1.82
C LEU A 78 4.51 0.18 -1.68
N PHE A 79 5.01 0.68 -2.81
CA PHE A 79 5.66 1.97 -2.90
C PHE A 79 4.69 2.97 -3.51
N VAL A 80 4.44 4.06 -2.82
CA VAL A 80 3.49 5.09 -3.24
C VAL A 80 3.98 6.45 -2.74
N ALA A 81 3.43 7.54 -3.30
CA ALA A 81 3.79 8.89 -2.92
C ALA A 81 3.65 9.12 -1.41
N PRO A 82 4.60 9.85 -0.79
CA PRO A 82 4.64 9.94 0.68
C PRO A 82 3.49 10.73 1.30
N GLU A 83 2.82 11.59 0.55
CA GLU A 83 1.68 12.35 1.07
C GLU A 83 0.36 11.58 1.08
N ILE A 84 0.33 10.41 0.44
CA ILE A 84 -0.88 9.59 0.39
C ILE A 84 -1.11 8.93 1.75
N ILE A 85 -2.34 9.03 2.25
CA ILE A 85 -2.70 8.44 3.54
C ILE A 85 -3.51 7.17 3.30
N ILE A 86 -2.97 6.05 3.76
CA ILE A 86 -3.65 4.76 3.69
C ILE A 86 -3.75 4.22 5.11
N LYS A 87 -4.96 4.19 5.64
CA LYS A 87 -5.19 3.74 7.01
C LYS A 87 -4.92 2.26 7.17
N GLU A 88 -4.46 1.88 8.34
CA GLU A 88 -4.28 0.47 8.70
C GLU A 88 -5.60 -0.28 8.52
N GLY A 89 -5.54 -1.47 7.96
CA GLY A 89 -6.72 -2.27 7.70
C GLY A 89 -7.46 -1.95 6.42
N SER A 90 -7.08 -0.88 5.71
CA SER A 90 -7.69 -0.55 4.42
C SER A 90 -7.41 -1.64 3.40
N LYS A 91 -8.40 -1.88 2.54
CA LYS A 91 -8.26 -2.79 1.40
C LYS A 91 -7.64 -2.04 0.23
N LEU A 92 -6.65 -2.66 -0.39
CA LEU A 92 -6.00 -2.10 -1.56
C LEU A 92 -6.24 -3.02 -2.75
N VAL A 93 -6.89 -2.48 -3.76
CA VAL A 93 -7.11 -3.19 -5.03
C VAL A 93 -6.03 -2.72 -5.99
N ILE A 94 -5.11 -3.60 -6.32
CA ILE A 94 -3.93 -3.25 -7.10
C ILE A 94 -3.98 -3.93 -8.46
N THR A 95 -3.84 -3.13 -9.52
CA THR A 95 -3.73 -3.63 -10.87
C THR A 95 -2.26 -3.62 -11.26
N HIS A 96 -1.73 -4.80 -11.58
CA HIS A 96 -0.35 -4.96 -11.99
C HIS A 96 -0.25 -6.01 -13.10
N ASN A 97 0.44 -5.64 -14.16
CA ASN A 97 0.65 -6.55 -15.29
C ASN A 97 -0.64 -7.19 -15.82
N GLY A 98 -1.72 -6.40 -15.86
CA GLY A 98 -3.02 -6.88 -16.31
C GLY A 98 -3.80 -7.72 -15.31
N LYS A 99 -3.27 -7.91 -14.12
CA LYS A 99 -3.92 -8.66 -13.05
C LYS A 99 -4.39 -7.74 -11.95
N VAL A 100 -5.55 -8.06 -11.37
CA VAL A 100 -6.10 -7.34 -10.22
C VAL A 100 -5.97 -8.22 -8.99
N SER A 101 -5.34 -7.70 -7.96
CA SER A 101 -5.14 -8.40 -6.68
C SER A 101 -5.60 -7.53 -5.53
N GLU A 102 -6.07 -8.17 -4.47
CA GLU A 102 -6.56 -7.48 -3.29
C GLU A 102 -5.64 -7.72 -2.10
N TYR A 103 -5.25 -6.63 -1.46
CA TYR A 103 -4.37 -6.65 -0.30
C TYR A 103 -4.96 -5.82 0.82
N LYS A 104 -4.37 -5.93 1.99
CA LYS A 104 -4.73 -5.15 3.17
C LYS A 104 -3.48 -4.48 3.72
N ASN A 105 -3.61 -3.21 4.14
CA ASN A 105 -2.53 -2.54 4.85
C ASN A 105 -2.36 -3.19 6.22
N SER A 106 -1.20 -3.82 6.45
CA SER A 106 -0.97 -4.60 7.64
C SER A 106 -0.34 -3.83 8.79
N GLY A 107 0.04 -2.56 8.58
CA GLY A 107 0.72 -1.84 9.64
C GLY A 107 0.97 -0.38 9.35
N VAL A 108 1.94 0.17 10.06
CA VAL A 108 2.33 1.57 9.96
C VAL A 108 3.26 1.76 8.77
N PRO A 109 2.95 2.68 7.84
CA PRO A 109 3.83 2.94 6.71
C PRO A 109 5.17 3.52 7.14
N SER A 110 6.22 3.17 6.41
CA SER A 110 7.53 3.83 6.55
C SER A 110 7.58 4.97 5.54
N ILE A 111 7.63 6.21 6.05
CA ILE A 111 7.56 7.39 5.21
C ILE A 111 8.94 7.99 5.01
N PHE A 112 9.32 8.14 3.74
CA PHE A 112 10.59 8.72 3.31
C PHE A 112 10.31 10.00 2.50
N PRO A 113 11.30 10.87 2.30
CA PRO A 113 11.08 12.09 1.49
C PRO A 113 10.64 11.82 0.05
N THR A 114 11.03 10.68 -0.52
CA THR A 114 10.75 10.36 -1.92
C THR A 114 9.55 9.44 -2.12
N HIS A 115 9.17 8.70 -1.08
CA HIS A 115 8.10 7.69 -1.18
C HIS A 115 7.70 7.22 0.21
N GLN A 116 6.68 6.39 0.28
CA GLN A 116 6.41 5.59 1.48
C GLN A 116 6.34 4.12 1.10
N GLU A 117 6.68 3.28 2.05
CA GLU A 117 6.64 1.83 1.91
C GLU A 117 5.60 1.26 2.87
N ILE A 118 4.68 0.50 2.34
CA ILE A 118 3.60 -0.08 3.11
C ILE A 118 3.67 -1.60 2.99
N VAL A 119 3.77 -2.28 4.13
CA VAL A 119 3.74 -3.74 4.15
C VAL A 119 2.31 -4.20 4.01
N LEU A 120 2.08 -5.12 3.09
CA LEU A 120 0.75 -5.61 2.76
C LEU A 120 0.58 -7.07 3.14
N GLU A 121 -0.67 -7.43 3.44
CA GLU A 121 -1.12 -8.81 3.58
C GLU A 121 -2.17 -9.09 2.52
N LEU A 122 -2.40 -10.36 2.21
CA LEU A 122 -3.51 -10.73 1.37
C LEU A 122 -4.83 -10.38 2.05
N PHE A 123 -5.75 -9.81 1.29
CA PHE A 123 -7.07 -9.46 1.82
C PHE A 123 -7.91 -10.73 1.95
N LYS A 124 -8.40 -10.99 3.15
CA LYS A 124 -9.19 -12.20 3.45
C LYS A 124 -10.60 -11.87 3.97
N GLY A 125 -11.02 -10.64 3.79
CA GLY A 125 -12.31 -10.15 4.25
C GLY A 125 -12.20 -9.11 5.35
N TRP A 126 -13.34 -8.50 5.65
CA TRP A 126 -13.45 -7.49 6.69
C TRP A 126 -13.82 -8.18 8.01
N SER A 127 -12.86 -8.47 8.81
CA SER A 127 -13.18 -9.09 10.11
C SER A 127 -12.40 -8.50 11.24
#